data_ee667c417c8554fa107fb7a2de809b4a
#
_entry.id   ee667c417c8554fa107fb7a2de809b4a
#
_cell.length_a   1.000
_cell.length_b   1.000
_cell.length_c   1.000
_cell.angle_alpha   90.00
_cell.angle_beta   90.00
_cell.angle_gamma   90.00
#
_symmetry.space_group_name_H-M   'P 1'
#
loop_
_entity.id
_entity.type
_entity.pdbx_description
1 polymer ?
#
loop_
_entity_poly.entity_id
_entity_poly.type
_entity_poly.pdbx_seq_one_letter_code
_entity_poly.pdbx_strand_id
1 'polypeptide(L)'
;PYAEAVFGPVRAHLPFHVCGSQQDNSTLCVPSDTGSGGFGRVPPVAPYQAGGGEPGYIAPHPSNTDLYFAGTNNGSFLTRYNKRTGELKEVGAYPRFFSGEPSRDVKERWQWTYPILFSYVDSNVLYTTSQRVWRSINGGDSWDAISGDLTRHDPKTMGDSGGPITHDMNSPEIYATVFSLAPGKKDGNLLWAGSDDGIVQLTRDGGRTWTNVTPAAMPDLGRVSQLDGSSFDNGTAYMAVKKMLLGDQSPYIFRTRDYGATWAKISGAKRGKLRTSKLRPALSTSPTRNMPGLMSPITSP
;
A
#
# COMPACT_ATOMS: atom_id res chain seq x y z
N PRO A 1 6.32 10.95 11.24
CA PRO A 1 4.96 10.89 10.74
C PRO A 1 5.02 10.30 9.33
N TYR A 2 4.60 9.04 9.19
CA TYR A 2 4.49 8.40 7.88
C TYR A 2 3.02 8.45 7.48
N ALA A 3 2.66 9.44 6.68
CA ALA A 3 1.40 9.42 5.96
C ALA A 3 1.62 8.59 4.69
N GLU A 4 1.25 7.32 4.68
CA GLU A 4 1.10 6.58 3.44
C GLU A 4 -0.25 6.98 2.84
N ALA A 5 -0.22 7.89 1.89
CA ALA A 5 -1.39 8.19 1.08
C ALA A 5 -1.62 7.04 0.10
N VAL A 6 -2.55 6.17 0.42
CA VAL A 6 -2.98 5.14 -0.53
C VAL A 6 -3.97 5.79 -1.49
N PHE A 7 -3.51 6.08 -2.70
CA PHE A 7 -4.38 6.53 -3.78
C PHE A 7 -5.18 5.34 -4.33
N GLY A 8 -6.37 5.16 -3.81
CA GLY A 8 -7.36 4.29 -4.47
C GLY A 8 -7.77 4.86 -5.85
N PRO A 9 -8.41 4.07 -6.72
CA PRO A 9 -8.84 4.55 -8.03
C PRO A 9 -9.82 5.72 -7.90
N VAL A 10 -9.35 6.90 -8.27
CA VAL A 10 -9.98 8.22 -8.10
C VAL A 10 -11.23 8.42 -9.00
N ARG A 11 -11.93 7.36 -9.40
CA ARG A 11 -12.96 7.49 -10.45
C ARG A 11 -14.35 7.91 -10.00
N ALA A 12 -14.66 8.03 -8.70
CA ALA A 12 -16.06 8.13 -8.30
C ALA A 12 -16.49 9.44 -7.63
N HIS A 13 -15.60 10.26 -7.13
CA HIS A 13 -15.98 11.51 -6.45
C HIS A 13 -15.08 12.68 -6.80
N LEU A 14 -15.70 13.78 -7.20
CA LEU A 14 -15.10 15.09 -7.16
C LEU A 14 -15.81 15.90 -6.06
N PRO A 15 -15.09 16.45 -5.10
CA PRO A 15 -13.64 16.37 -4.90
C PRO A 15 -13.20 14.97 -4.40
N PHE A 16 -12.05 14.46 -4.88
CA PHE A 16 -11.47 13.24 -4.34
C PHE A 16 -10.93 13.47 -2.92
N HIS A 17 -10.78 12.40 -2.14
CA HIS A 17 -10.21 12.49 -0.79
C HIS A 17 -8.81 11.89 -0.77
N VAL A 18 -7.94 12.49 0.01
CA VAL A 18 -6.65 11.93 0.39
C VAL A 18 -6.79 11.39 1.80
N CYS A 19 -6.52 10.10 1.97
CA CYS A 19 -6.60 9.44 3.25
C CYS A 19 -5.22 9.02 3.74
N GLY A 20 -4.98 9.12 5.02
CA GLY A 20 -3.76 8.67 5.68
C GLY A 20 -4.02 8.28 7.13
N SER A 21 -3.20 7.39 7.66
CA SER A 21 -3.14 7.09 9.08
C SER A 21 -2.04 7.91 9.73
N GLN A 22 -2.24 8.27 10.99
CA GLN A 22 -1.29 9.03 11.79
C GLN A 22 -0.96 8.26 13.04
N GLN A 23 0.31 8.06 13.31
CA GLN A 23 0.75 7.45 14.56
C GLN A 23 0.23 8.26 15.73
N ASP A 24 -0.28 7.57 16.77
CA ASP A 24 -0.92 8.12 17.97
C ASP A 24 -2.18 8.96 17.72
N ASN A 25 -2.77 8.92 16.51
CA ASN A 25 -3.87 9.84 16.21
C ASN A 25 -4.97 9.30 15.29
N SER A 26 -5.02 8.05 14.88
CA SER A 26 -6.11 7.53 14.03
C SER A 26 -5.94 7.82 12.52
N THR A 27 -7.00 7.60 11.75
CA THR A 27 -7.06 7.83 10.30
C THR A 27 -7.78 9.12 9.97
N LEU A 28 -7.40 9.77 8.87
CA LEU A 28 -8.06 10.98 8.40
C LEU A 28 -8.15 10.96 6.87
N CYS A 29 -9.34 11.24 6.35
CA CYS A 29 -9.60 11.50 4.94
C CYS A 29 -9.96 12.97 4.77
N VAL A 30 -9.21 13.69 3.94
CA VAL A 30 -9.45 15.11 3.64
C VAL A 30 -9.84 15.28 2.18
N PRO A 31 -10.82 16.14 1.86
CA PRO A 31 -11.18 16.42 0.47
C PRO A 31 -10.07 17.19 -0.23
N SER A 32 -9.85 16.90 -1.52
CA SER A 32 -8.86 17.59 -2.36
C SER A 32 -9.23 19.04 -2.66
N ASP A 33 -10.50 19.38 -2.54
CA ASP A 33 -11.02 20.75 -2.68
C ASP A 33 -11.77 21.10 -1.40
N THR A 34 -11.21 22.00 -0.64
CA THR A 34 -11.83 22.54 0.58
C THR A 34 -12.74 23.76 0.29
N GLY A 35 -13.00 24.04 -1.00
CA GLY A 35 -13.73 25.22 -1.42
C GLY A 35 -12.89 26.49 -1.20
N SER A 36 -12.27 27.01 -2.24
CA SER A 36 -11.59 28.29 -2.23
C SER A 36 -12.61 29.44 -2.21
N GLY A 37 -13.46 29.45 -1.20
CA GLY A 37 -14.47 30.49 -1.03
C GLY A 37 -14.20 31.25 0.24
N GLY A 38 -14.01 32.56 0.13
CA GLY A 38 -13.70 33.47 1.20
C GLY A 38 -14.44 33.25 2.52
N PHE A 39 -14.04 33.98 3.53
CA PHE A 39 -14.53 33.90 4.91
C PHE A 39 -15.95 33.36 5.07
N GLY A 40 -16.09 32.20 5.73
CA GLY A 40 -17.39 31.67 6.17
C GLY A 40 -18.01 30.55 5.34
N ARG A 41 -17.37 30.03 4.29
CA ARG A 41 -17.87 28.83 3.62
C ARG A 41 -17.35 27.56 4.29
N VAL A 42 -18.25 26.76 4.83
CA VAL A 42 -17.97 25.38 5.25
C VAL A 42 -17.57 24.60 4.00
N PRO A 43 -16.48 23.78 4.04
CA PRO A 43 -16.14 22.91 2.94
C PRO A 43 -17.36 22.06 2.56
N PRO A 44 -17.64 21.84 1.28
CA PRO A 44 -18.81 21.06 0.86
C PRO A 44 -18.77 19.61 1.38
N VAL A 45 -17.59 19.13 1.76
CA VAL A 45 -17.40 17.82 2.41
C VAL A 45 -16.43 17.99 3.57
N ALA A 46 -16.87 17.60 4.77
CA ALA A 46 -16.01 17.63 5.96
C ALA A 46 -15.00 16.48 5.92
N PRO A 47 -13.79 16.67 6.51
CA PRO A 47 -12.87 15.57 6.79
C PRO A 47 -13.54 14.50 7.66
N TYR A 48 -13.17 13.23 7.47
CA TYR A 48 -13.73 12.11 8.23
C TYR A 48 -12.66 11.03 8.50
N GLN A 49 -12.92 10.21 9.51
CA GLN A 49 -12.11 9.03 9.82
C GLN A 49 -12.55 7.85 8.94
N ALA A 50 -11.60 7.05 8.46
CA ALA A 50 -11.85 5.89 7.59
C ALA A 50 -11.85 4.54 8.34
N GLY A 51 -12.04 4.56 9.66
CA GLY A 51 -11.82 3.38 10.50
C GLY A 51 -10.32 3.11 10.72
N GLY A 52 -10.00 1.94 11.26
CA GLY A 52 -8.61 1.59 11.59
C GLY A 52 -8.04 2.41 12.71
N GLY A 53 -6.73 2.53 12.71
CA GLY A 53 -5.94 3.27 13.68
C GLY A 53 -4.55 3.57 13.14
N GLU A 54 -3.61 3.69 14.03
CA GLU A 54 -2.20 3.93 13.73
C GLU A 54 -1.37 2.65 13.60
N PRO A 55 -0.29 2.69 12.83
CA PRO A 55 -0.22 3.20 11.48
C PRO A 55 -0.77 2.11 10.59
N GLY A 56 -1.42 2.41 9.51
CA GLY A 56 -1.98 1.34 8.70
C GLY A 56 -2.25 1.78 7.26
N TYR A 57 -2.41 0.77 6.42
CA TYR A 57 -2.97 0.98 5.11
C TYR A 57 -4.43 1.38 5.22
N ILE A 58 -4.87 2.26 4.34
CA ILE A 58 -6.28 2.57 4.12
C ILE A 58 -6.59 2.21 2.67
N ALA A 59 -7.47 1.22 2.48
CA ALA A 59 -7.89 0.74 1.17
C ALA A 59 -9.37 1.09 0.94
N PRO A 60 -9.68 2.15 0.21
CA PRO A 60 -11.03 2.42 -0.26
C PRO A 60 -11.50 1.29 -1.17
N HIS A 61 -12.75 0.87 -1.04
CA HIS A 61 -13.30 -0.16 -1.92
C HIS A 61 -13.42 0.37 -3.36
N PRO A 62 -12.89 -0.34 -4.39
CA PRO A 62 -12.77 0.19 -5.74
C PRO A 62 -14.09 0.54 -6.44
N SER A 63 -15.20 -0.09 -6.06
CA SER A 63 -16.52 0.12 -6.66
C SER A 63 -17.58 0.63 -5.68
N ASN A 64 -17.28 0.73 -4.38
CA ASN A 64 -18.19 1.28 -3.38
C ASN A 64 -17.49 2.35 -2.54
N THR A 65 -17.75 3.60 -2.85
CA THR A 65 -17.11 4.78 -2.27
C THR A 65 -17.47 5.05 -0.81
N ASP A 66 -18.42 4.30 -0.26
CA ASP A 66 -18.78 4.38 1.15
C ASP A 66 -17.99 3.40 2.03
N LEU A 67 -17.31 2.40 1.43
CA LEU A 67 -16.59 1.37 2.17
C LEU A 67 -15.07 1.63 2.18
N TYR A 68 -14.51 1.53 3.39
CA TYR A 68 -13.08 1.65 3.65
C TYR A 68 -12.59 0.48 4.48
N PHE A 69 -11.37 0.01 4.17
CA PHE A 69 -10.69 -1.02 4.93
C PHE A 69 -9.38 -0.45 5.47
N ALA A 70 -9.19 -0.51 6.78
CA ALA A 70 -8.04 0.13 7.40
C ALA A 70 -7.48 -0.73 8.53
N GLY A 71 -6.15 -0.82 8.61
CA GLY A 71 -5.45 -1.52 9.67
C GLY A 71 -5.41 -0.73 10.97
N THR A 72 -5.12 -1.41 12.05
CA THR A 72 -4.92 -0.80 13.37
C THR A 72 -3.56 -1.18 13.94
N ASN A 73 -3.18 -0.52 15.02
CA ASN A 73 -1.86 -0.61 15.64
C ASN A 73 -1.51 -1.95 16.32
N ASN A 74 -2.38 -2.91 16.34
CA ASN A 74 -2.10 -4.24 16.92
C ASN A 74 -1.82 -5.32 15.86
N GLY A 75 -1.43 -4.90 14.65
CA GLY A 75 -0.98 -5.78 13.57
C GLY A 75 -2.12 -6.54 12.91
N SER A 76 -2.79 -7.45 13.58
CA SER A 76 -3.78 -8.34 12.98
C SER A 76 -5.20 -7.76 12.87
N PHE A 77 -5.46 -6.58 13.42
CA PHE A 77 -6.79 -5.97 13.41
C PHE A 77 -6.99 -5.15 12.15
N LEU A 78 -8.06 -5.46 11.45
CA LEU A 78 -8.48 -4.79 10.23
C LEU A 78 -9.95 -4.43 10.34
N THR A 79 -10.28 -3.18 10.11
CA THR A 79 -11.66 -2.71 10.18
C THR A 79 -12.25 -2.48 8.80
N ARG A 80 -13.54 -2.76 8.65
CA ARG A 80 -14.38 -2.32 7.54
C ARG A 80 -15.30 -1.21 8.03
N TYR A 81 -15.16 -0.03 7.47
CA TYR A 81 -15.95 1.14 7.81
C TYR A 81 -16.88 1.53 6.66
N ASN A 82 -18.16 1.74 6.97
CA ASN A 82 -19.14 2.28 6.04
C ASN A 82 -19.42 3.75 6.38
N LYS A 83 -18.90 4.66 5.56
CA LYS A 83 -19.04 6.11 5.76
C LYS A 83 -20.49 6.58 5.80
N ARG A 84 -21.37 5.96 5.00
CA ARG A 84 -22.78 6.37 4.88
C ARG A 84 -23.60 6.00 6.13
N THR A 85 -23.32 4.84 6.72
CA THR A 85 -24.08 4.35 7.90
C THR A 85 -23.36 4.61 9.21
N GLY A 86 -22.07 4.91 9.19
CA GLY A 86 -21.21 4.98 10.37
C GLY A 86 -20.85 3.61 10.96
N GLU A 87 -21.21 2.51 10.29
CA GLU A 87 -20.92 1.17 10.78
C GLU A 87 -19.41 0.87 10.72
N LEU A 88 -18.85 0.43 11.82
CA LEU A 88 -17.48 -0.07 11.93
C LEU A 88 -17.52 -1.53 12.37
N LYS A 89 -16.90 -2.41 11.56
CA LYS A 89 -16.80 -3.84 11.84
C LYS A 89 -15.34 -4.29 11.81
N GLU A 90 -14.96 -5.10 12.80
CA GLU A 90 -13.69 -5.82 12.80
C GLU A 90 -13.78 -7.00 11.82
N VAL A 91 -12.83 -7.06 10.88
CA VAL A 91 -12.81 -8.07 9.80
C VAL A 91 -11.41 -8.66 9.59
N GLY A 92 -10.55 -8.63 10.60
CA GLY A 92 -9.19 -9.18 10.53
C GLY A 92 -9.17 -10.68 10.24
N ALA A 93 -8.16 -11.13 9.48
CA ALA A 93 -8.02 -12.54 9.13
C ALA A 93 -7.66 -13.44 10.32
N TYR A 94 -6.90 -12.90 11.26
CA TYR A 94 -6.49 -13.60 12.48
C TYR A 94 -6.41 -12.58 13.62
N PRO A 95 -7.53 -12.08 14.11
CA PRO A 95 -7.56 -11.05 15.13
C PRO A 95 -7.04 -11.60 16.46
N ARG A 96 -5.83 -11.23 16.81
CA ARG A 96 -5.18 -11.56 18.07
C ARG A 96 -4.34 -10.39 18.53
N PHE A 97 -4.59 -9.95 19.75
CA PHE A 97 -3.66 -9.06 20.42
C PHE A 97 -2.45 -9.85 20.88
N PHE A 98 -1.26 -9.40 20.49
CA PHE A 98 0.00 -9.96 20.99
C PHE A 98 0.92 -8.80 21.40
N SER A 99 1.45 -8.94 22.61
CA SER A 99 2.40 -7.99 23.19
C SER A 99 3.35 -8.77 24.08
N GLY A 100 4.64 -8.49 23.99
CA GLY A 100 5.67 -9.19 24.72
C GLY A 100 6.04 -10.58 24.18
N GLU A 101 5.43 -11.01 23.05
CA GLU A 101 5.73 -12.30 22.42
C GLU A 101 6.73 -12.12 21.29
N PRO A 102 7.88 -12.81 21.27
CA PRO A 102 8.82 -12.74 20.15
C PRO A 102 8.25 -13.40 18.90
N SER A 103 8.71 -12.95 17.73
CA SER A 103 8.22 -13.42 16.43
C SER A 103 8.24 -14.94 16.25
N ARG A 104 9.21 -15.64 16.88
CA ARG A 104 9.33 -17.11 16.83
C ARG A 104 8.15 -17.83 17.49
N ASP A 105 7.51 -17.21 18.48
CA ASP A 105 6.45 -17.82 19.30
C ASP A 105 5.05 -17.43 18.80
N VAL A 106 4.96 -16.45 17.90
CA VAL A 106 3.71 -15.98 17.31
C VAL A 106 3.33 -16.84 16.13
N LYS A 107 2.15 -17.47 16.15
CA LYS A 107 1.66 -18.34 15.09
C LYS A 107 1.47 -17.62 13.76
N GLU A 108 0.82 -16.46 13.79
CA GLU A 108 0.67 -15.56 12.63
C GLU A 108 1.35 -14.24 12.96
N ARG A 109 2.41 -13.95 12.22
CA ARG A 109 3.23 -12.77 12.43
C ARG A 109 2.68 -11.60 11.64
N TRP A 110 2.11 -10.64 12.34
CA TRP A 110 1.59 -9.41 11.75
C TRP A 110 2.50 -8.25 12.11
N GLN A 111 2.96 -7.56 11.09
CA GLN A 111 3.72 -6.33 11.29
C GLN A 111 2.75 -5.18 11.65
N TRP A 112 3.22 -4.17 12.31
CA TRP A 112 2.42 -2.98 12.63
C TRP A 112 1.80 -2.34 11.38
N THR A 113 2.61 -2.14 10.34
CA THR A 113 2.15 -1.67 9.03
C THR A 113 2.15 -2.83 8.06
N TYR A 114 1.02 -3.45 7.84
CA TYR A 114 0.84 -4.58 6.93
C TYR A 114 -0.03 -4.20 5.72
N PRO A 115 0.22 -4.77 4.53
CA PRO A 115 -0.56 -4.51 3.33
C PRO A 115 -2.05 -4.81 3.46
N ILE A 116 -2.89 -3.87 2.99
CA ILE A 116 -4.33 -4.04 2.77
C ILE A 116 -4.61 -3.50 1.37
N LEU A 117 -4.94 -4.37 0.41
CA LEU A 117 -5.00 -4.02 -1.00
C LEU A 117 -6.12 -4.75 -1.70
N PHE A 118 -6.83 -4.05 -2.57
CA PHE A 118 -7.76 -4.70 -3.50
C PHE A 118 -7.05 -5.19 -4.76
N SER A 119 -7.58 -6.25 -5.36
CA SER A 119 -7.21 -6.64 -6.71
C SER A 119 -7.55 -5.53 -7.71
N TYR A 120 -6.68 -5.32 -8.70
CA TYR A 120 -6.93 -4.35 -9.77
C TYR A 120 -7.92 -4.87 -10.83
N VAL A 121 -8.17 -6.18 -10.87
CA VAL A 121 -9.02 -6.82 -11.88
C VAL A 121 -10.35 -7.31 -11.34
N ASP A 122 -10.48 -7.48 -10.01
CA ASP A 122 -11.73 -7.84 -9.34
C ASP A 122 -11.88 -7.05 -8.04
N SER A 123 -12.82 -6.12 -8.01
CA SER A 123 -13.07 -5.25 -6.87
C SER A 123 -13.60 -5.96 -5.62
N ASN A 124 -14.02 -7.22 -5.72
CA ASN A 124 -14.47 -8.00 -4.56
C ASN A 124 -13.29 -8.72 -3.85
N VAL A 125 -12.14 -8.81 -4.52
CA VAL A 125 -10.98 -9.51 -3.98
C VAL A 125 -10.11 -8.56 -3.18
N LEU A 126 -10.05 -8.78 -1.88
CA LEU A 126 -9.24 -8.06 -0.91
C LEU A 126 -8.09 -8.96 -0.43
N TYR A 127 -6.90 -8.39 -0.33
CA TYR A 127 -5.71 -9.06 0.20
C TYR A 127 -5.19 -8.38 1.45
N THR A 128 -4.64 -9.17 2.36
CA THR A 128 -3.81 -8.71 3.47
C THR A 128 -2.69 -9.72 3.76
N THR A 129 -1.72 -9.35 4.60
CA THR A 129 -0.54 -10.19 4.82
C THR A 129 -0.12 -10.28 6.29
N SER A 130 0.23 -11.48 6.72
CA SER A 130 1.10 -11.81 7.84
C SER A 130 2.46 -12.27 7.28
N GLN A 131 3.04 -13.40 7.74
CA GLN A 131 4.07 -14.11 6.96
C GLN A 131 3.47 -14.81 5.72
N ARG A 132 2.14 -14.81 5.61
CA ARG A 132 1.35 -15.38 4.53
C ARG A 132 0.60 -14.29 3.79
N VAL A 133 0.08 -14.64 2.63
CA VAL A 133 -0.92 -13.84 1.92
C VAL A 133 -2.31 -14.40 2.22
N TRP A 134 -3.20 -13.53 2.62
CA TRP A 134 -4.60 -13.81 2.89
C TRP A 134 -5.49 -13.16 1.83
N ARG A 135 -6.52 -13.85 1.42
CA ARG A 135 -7.51 -13.39 0.44
C ARG A 135 -8.91 -13.49 1.00
N SER A 136 -9.69 -12.44 0.83
CA SER A 136 -11.13 -12.42 1.07
C SER A 136 -11.86 -12.05 -0.23
N ILE A 137 -13.04 -12.62 -0.43
CA ILE A 137 -13.96 -12.32 -1.57
C ILE A 137 -15.29 -11.76 -1.09
N ASN A 138 -15.44 -11.50 0.19
CA ASN A 138 -16.69 -11.07 0.83
C ASN A 138 -16.47 -9.90 1.81
N GLY A 139 -15.52 -9.02 1.49
CA GLY A 139 -15.27 -7.83 2.31
C GLY A 139 -14.71 -8.10 3.70
N GLY A 140 -13.93 -9.18 3.84
CA GLY A 140 -13.26 -9.56 5.08
C GLY A 140 -14.11 -10.40 6.04
N ASP A 141 -15.33 -10.78 5.67
CA ASP A 141 -16.16 -11.64 6.52
C ASP A 141 -15.59 -13.06 6.65
N SER A 142 -14.79 -13.50 5.67
CA SER A 142 -13.95 -14.69 5.77
C SER A 142 -12.66 -14.53 4.96
N TRP A 143 -11.65 -15.33 5.30
CA TRP A 143 -10.32 -15.25 4.71
C TRP A 143 -9.76 -16.65 4.41
N ASP A 144 -9.13 -16.78 3.26
CA ASP A 144 -8.34 -17.93 2.84
C ASP A 144 -6.85 -17.59 2.89
N ALA A 145 -6.03 -18.40 3.56
CA ALA A 145 -4.58 -18.33 3.41
C ALA A 145 -4.20 -18.93 2.05
N ILE A 146 -3.74 -18.09 1.12
CA ILE A 146 -3.36 -18.51 -0.24
C ILE A 146 -1.85 -18.72 -0.39
N SER A 147 -1.12 -18.77 0.71
CA SER A 147 0.31 -19.13 0.73
C SER A 147 0.68 -19.87 2.01
N GLY A 148 1.85 -20.52 1.98
CA GLY A 148 2.63 -20.85 3.17
C GLY A 148 3.35 -19.62 3.73
N ASP A 149 4.38 -19.86 4.56
CA ASP A 149 5.32 -18.83 4.99
C ASP A 149 6.20 -18.40 3.81
N LEU A 150 6.15 -17.12 3.44
CA LEU A 150 6.86 -16.56 2.28
C LEU A 150 8.13 -15.80 2.67
N THR A 151 8.52 -15.88 3.94
CA THR A 151 9.66 -15.17 4.50
C THR A 151 10.91 -16.05 4.54
N ARG A 152 12.05 -15.50 4.97
CA ARG A 152 13.27 -16.27 5.24
C ARG A 152 13.08 -17.16 6.46
N HIS A 153 12.34 -16.69 7.44
CA HIS A 153 12.03 -17.40 8.69
C HIS A 153 13.31 -17.89 9.42
N ASP A 154 14.31 -17.02 9.53
CA ASP A 154 15.54 -17.37 10.27
C ASP A 154 15.32 -17.19 11.79
N PRO A 155 15.32 -18.29 12.58
CA PRO A 155 15.10 -18.23 14.03
C PRO A 155 16.04 -17.29 14.77
N LYS A 156 17.26 -17.06 14.23
CA LYS A 156 18.25 -16.17 14.83
C LYS A 156 17.83 -14.71 14.83
N THR A 157 16.91 -14.32 13.94
CA THR A 157 16.43 -12.95 13.80
C THR A 157 15.05 -12.74 14.43
N MET A 158 14.44 -13.79 14.99
CA MET A 158 13.06 -13.78 15.48
C MET A 158 12.96 -13.88 17.02
N GLY A 159 14.07 -13.63 17.72
CA GLY A 159 14.14 -13.69 19.18
C GLY A 159 13.54 -12.46 19.85
N ASP A 160 13.75 -12.42 21.18
CA ASP A 160 13.33 -11.29 22.01
C ASP A 160 14.04 -10.00 21.60
N SER A 161 13.35 -8.88 21.70
CA SER A 161 13.90 -7.53 21.57
C SER A 161 13.69 -6.73 22.86
N GLY A 162 14.38 -5.58 22.99
CA GLY A 162 14.31 -4.73 24.18
C GLY A 162 15.04 -5.26 25.41
N GLY A 163 15.81 -6.34 25.25
CA GLY A 163 16.55 -6.98 26.32
C GLY A 163 15.68 -7.59 27.42
N PRO A 164 16.31 -8.03 28.54
CA PRO A 164 15.62 -8.86 29.54
C PRO A 164 14.62 -8.10 30.43
N ILE A 165 14.62 -6.77 30.42
CA ILE A 165 13.76 -5.95 31.30
C ILE A 165 12.52 -5.45 30.59
N THR A 166 12.66 -4.86 29.42
CA THR A 166 11.57 -4.14 28.74
C THR A 166 10.74 -5.04 27.84
N HIS A 167 11.33 -6.07 27.22
CA HIS A 167 10.63 -6.96 26.28
C HIS A 167 9.81 -6.18 25.25
N ASP A 168 10.43 -5.25 24.52
CA ASP A 168 9.78 -4.35 23.57
C ASP A 168 9.30 -5.11 22.32
N MET A 169 8.33 -6.00 22.50
CA MET A 169 7.76 -6.83 21.44
C MET A 169 6.29 -6.52 21.29
N ASN A 170 6.04 -5.38 20.69
CA ASN A 170 4.76 -4.96 20.16
C ASN A 170 4.72 -5.24 18.64
N SER A 171 3.72 -4.81 17.95
CA SER A 171 3.62 -5.07 16.51
C SER A 171 4.79 -4.53 15.66
N PRO A 172 5.47 -3.39 15.98
CA PRO A 172 6.61 -2.89 15.20
C PRO A 172 7.82 -3.82 15.21
N GLU A 173 8.02 -4.60 16.26
CA GLU A 173 9.14 -5.52 16.46
C GLU A 173 8.86 -6.91 15.87
N ILE A 174 7.63 -7.20 15.48
CA ILE A 174 7.31 -8.45 14.79
C ILE A 174 8.05 -8.50 13.44
N TYR A 175 8.81 -9.56 13.24
CA TYR A 175 9.74 -9.73 12.12
C TYR A 175 9.48 -11.04 11.37
N ALA A 176 10.04 -11.16 10.15
CA ALA A 176 9.76 -12.22 9.21
C ALA A 176 8.28 -12.18 8.76
N THR A 177 7.89 -11.06 8.18
CA THR A 177 6.54 -10.79 7.68
C THR A 177 6.55 -10.42 6.20
N VAL A 178 5.46 -10.64 5.47
CA VAL A 178 5.28 -10.08 4.14
C VAL A 178 4.93 -8.60 4.29
N PHE A 179 5.92 -7.75 4.04
CA PHE A 179 5.85 -6.31 4.27
C PHE A 179 5.30 -5.52 3.07
N SER A 180 5.41 -6.08 1.88
CA SER A 180 4.92 -5.47 0.64
C SER A 180 4.24 -6.52 -0.24
N LEU A 181 3.07 -6.17 -0.78
CA LEU A 181 2.31 -7.00 -1.71
C LEU A 181 1.93 -6.17 -2.93
N ALA A 182 2.11 -6.74 -4.13
CA ALA A 182 1.70 -6.10 -5.39
C ALA A 182 0.85 -7.06 -6.21
N PRO A 183 -0.48 -6.88 -6.23
CA PRO A 183 -1.35 -7.58 -7.16
C PRO A 183 -1.07 -7.18 -8.60
N GLY A 184 -1.20 -8.12 -9.52
CA GLY A 184 -1.09 -7.86 -10.94
C GLY A 184 -2.17 -6.90 -11.44
N LYS A 185 -1.76 -5.90 -12.24
CA LYS A 185 -2.70 -4.86 -12.71
C LYS A 185 -3.56 -5.31 -13.89
N LYS A 186 -3.19 -6.43 -14.54
CA LYS A 186 -3.90 -6.99 -15.70
C LYS A 186 -4.25 -8.48 -15.53
N ASP A 187 -3.68 -9.13 -14.53
CA ASP A 187 -3.87 -10.56 -14.27
C ASP A 187 -4.08 -10.77 -12.78
N GLY A 188 -5.28 -11.18 -12.40
CA GLY A 188 -5.65 -11.44 -11.01
C GLY A 188 -4.97 -12.65 -10.37
N ASN A 189 -4.34 -13.51 -11.18
CA ASN A 189 -3.54 -14.63 -10.69
C ASN A 189 -2.11 -14.27 -10.34
N LEU A 190 -1.66 -13.07 -10.72
CA LEU A 190 -0.31 -12.60 -10.48
C LEU A 190 -0.24 -11.83 -9.17
N LEU A 191 0.65 -12.26 -8.25
CA LEU A 191 0.95 -11.55 -7.02
C LEU A 191 2.46 -11.59 -6.74
N TRP A 192 3.01 -10.43 -6.40
CA TRP A 192 4.37 -10.30 -5.91
C TRP A 192 4.32 -10.04 -4.40
N ALA A 193 5.10 -10.79 -3.62
CA ALA A 193 5.22 -10.63 -2.18
C ALA A 193 6.67 -10.37 -1.79
N GLY A 194 6.90 -9.36 -0.97
CA GLY A 194 8.23 -9.02 -0.46
C GLY A 194 8.25 -8.95 1.05
N SER A 195 9.22 -9.62 1.67
CA SER A 195 9.33 -9.69 3.12
C SER A 195 10.25 -8.62 3.72
N ASP A 196 10.09 -8.38 5.00
CA ASP A 196 10.97 -7.49 5.77
C ASP A 196 12.36 -8.10 6.02
N ASP A 197 12.51 -9.41 5.86
CA ASP A 197 13.76 -10.18 6.00
C ASP A 197 14.45 -10.50 4.66
N GLY A 198 13.98 -9.88 3.56
CA GLY A 198 14.71 -9.82 2.29
C GLY A 198 14.39 -10.91 1.28
N ILE A 199 13.22 -11.54 1.34
CA ILE A 199 12.76 -12.52 0.36
C ILE A 199 11.72 -11.89 -0.58
N VAL A 200 11.78 -12.25 -1.86
CA VAL A 200 10.77 -11.90 -2.86
C VAL A 200 10.16 -13.18 -3.44
N GLN A 201 8.86 -13.28 -3.35
CA GLN A 201 8.09 -14.42 -3.84
C GLN A 201 7.11 -13.98 -4.92
N LEU A 202 6.84 -14.86 -5.86
CA LEU A 202 5.92 -14.64 -6.97
C LEU A 202 4.98 -15.83 -7.11
N THR A 203 3.69 -15.54 -7.26
CA THR A 203 2.72 -16.49 -7.80
C THR A 203 2.16 -16.00 -9.15
N ARG A 204 1.84 -16.93 -10.03
CA ARG A 204 1.20 -16.68 -11.33
C ARG A 204 -0.09 -17.50 -11.51
N ASP A 205 -0.54 -18.15 -10.46
CA ASP A 205 -1.68 -19.06 -10.45
C ASP A 205 -2.65 -18.80 -9.28
N GLY A 206 -2.68 -17.56 -8.80
CA GLY A 206 -3.60 -17.12 -7.76
C GLY A 206 -3.25 -17.62 -6.35
N GLY A 207 -1.98 -17.94 -6.11
CA GLY A 207 -1.49 -18.38 -4.81
C GLY A 207 -1.38 -19.88 -4.63
N ARG A 208 -1.67 -20.69 -5.67
CA ARG A 208 -1.52 -22.15 -5.58
C ARG A 208 -0.06 -22.58 -5.48
N THR A 209 0.82 -21.90 -6.21
CA THR A 209 2.26 -22.08 -6.13
C THR A 209 2.98 -20.74 -5.97
N TRP A 210 4.09 -20.76 -5.23
CA TRP A 210 4.93 -19.59 -5.02
C TRP A 210 6.38 -19.92 -5.35
N THR A 211 7.05 -19.01 -6.06
CA THR A 211 8.43 -19.16 -6.50
C THR A 211 9.27 -18.06 -5.90
N ASN A 212 10.40 -18.41 -5.29
CA ASN A 212 11.37 -17.44 -4.81
C ASN A 212 12.09 -16.81 -6.01
N VAL A 213 11.93 -15.51 -6.18
CA VAL A 213 12.51 -14.69 -7.26
C VAL A 213 13.40 -13.58 -6.69
N THR A 214 13.96 -13.78 -5.51
CA THR A 214 14.85 -12.81 -4.86
C THR A 214 16.08 -12.53 -5.72
N PRO A 215 16.42 -11.25 -6.00
CA PRO A 215 17.64 -10.92 -6.75
C PRO A 215 18.90 -11.43 -6.04
N ALA A 216 19.86 -11.97 -6.77
CA ALA A 216 21.16 -12.32 -6.21
C ALA A 216 21.90 -11.12 -5.59
N ALA A 217 21.61 -9.90 -6.07
CA ALA A 217 22.18 -8.65 -5.54
C ALA A 217 21.36 -8.04 -4.38
N MET A 218 20.36 -8.76 -3.84
CA MET A 218 19.61 -8.34 -2.67
C MET A 218 20.57 -8.14 -1.48
N PRO A 219 20.56 -6.97 -0.81
CA PRO A 219 21.34 -6.82 0.42
C PRO A 219 20.78 -7.76 1.48
N ASP A 220 21.65 -8.45 2.17
CA ASP A 220 21.25 -9.39 3.23
C ASP A 220 20.36 -8.69 4.28
N LEU A 221 19.25 -9.32 4.65
CA LEU A 221 18.21 -8.76 5.55
C LEU A 221 17.67 -7.40 5.08
N GLY A 222 17.70 -7.13 3.77
CA GLY A 222 17.15 -5.90 3.21
C GLY A 222 15.63 -5.96 3.18
N ARG A 223 14.94 -5.07 3.91
CA ARG A 223 13.48 -5.00 3.90
C ARG A 223 12.96 -4.62 2.53
N VAL A 224 12.12 -5.45 1.94
CA VAL A 224 11.35 -5.10 0.75
C VAL A 224 10.24 -4.13 1.14
N SER A 225 10.55 -2.84 1.06
CA SER A 225 9.63 -1.79 1.54
C SER A 225 8.47 -1.53 0.60
N GLN A 226 8.69 -1.71 -0.71
CA GLN A 226 7.67 -1.50 -1.73
C GLN A 226 7.93 -2.38 -2.94
N LEU A 227 6.87 -3.03 -3.40
CA LEU A 227 6.78 -3.68 -4.71
C LEU A 227 5.69 -2.98 -5.53
N ASP A 228 5.90 -2.84 -6.83
CA ASP A 228 4.89 -2.34 -7.75
C ASP A 228 5.01 -3.05 -9.10
N GLY A 229 3.93 -3.71 -9.52
CA GLY A 229 3.81 -4.34 -10.83
C GLY A 229 3.52 -3.31 -11.93
N SER A 230 4.05 -3.54 -13.12
CA SER A 230 3.80 -2.68 -14.28
C SER A 230 2.31 -2.67 -14.69
N SER A 231 1.81 -1.51 -15.09
CA SER A 231 0.50 -1.39 -15.74
C SER A 231 0.54 -1.74 -17.24
N PHE A 232 1.73 -1.95 -17.82
CA PHE A 232 1.91 -2.17 -19.24
C PHE A 232 2.08 -3.64 -19.61
N ASP A 233 2.80 -4.39 -18.78
CA ASP A 233 3.04 -5.82 -18.97
C ASP A 233 3.12 -6.55 -17.62
N ASN A 234 2.83 -7.84 -17.61
CA ASN A 234 2.77 -8.64 -16.39
C ASN A 234 4.16 -9.10 -15.88
N GLY A 235 5.17 -9.12 -16.75
CA GLY A 235 6.52 -9.59 -16.40
C GLY A 235 7.38 -8.53 -15.73
N THR A 236 6.98 -7.27 -15.79
CA THR A 236 7.74 -6.14 -15.24
C THR A 236 7.26 -5.77 -13.84
N ALA A 237 8.20 -5.66 -12.91
CA ALA A 237 7.97 -5.12 -11.58
C ALA A 237 9.16 -4.28 -11.12
N TYR A 238 8.88 -3.39 -10.19
CA TYR A 238 9.87 -2.55 -9.50
C TYR A 238 9.84 -2.86 -8.01
N MET A 239 11.00 -2.77 -7.38
CA MET A 239 11.16 -3.04 -5.96
C MET A 239 12.09 -2.01 -5.32
N ALA A 240 11.66 -1.44 -4.22
CA ALA A 240 12.49 -0.61 -3.35
C ALA A 240 12.83 -1.39 -2.07
N VAL A 241 14.12 -1.42 -1.73
CA VAL A 241 14.63 -2.13 -0.55
C VAL A 241 15.31 -1.14 0.37
N LYS A 242 15.09 -1.31 1.67
CA LYS A 242 15.60 -0.47 2.73
C LYS A 242 16.43 -1.31 3.71
N LYS A 243 17.65 -0.83 4.06
CA LYS A 243 18.52 -1.47 5.04
C LYS A 243 19.04 -0.49 6.11
N MET A 244 18.45 0.68 6.19
CA MET A 244 18.91 1.74 7.10
C MET A 244 18.90 1.35 8.58
N LEU A 245 17.99 0.47 9.00
CA LEU A 245 17.93 -0.04 10.37
C LEU A 245 19.14 -0.90 10.76
N LEU A 246 19.89 -1.38 9.76
CA LEU A 246 21.14 -2.11 9.91
C LEU A 246 22.36 -1.23 9.54
N GLY A 247 22.20 0.10 9.55
CA GLY A 247 23.28 1.06 9.31
C GLY A 247 23.64 1.28 7.83
N ASP A 248 22.96 0.64 6.88
CA ASP A 248 23.20 0.83 5.45
C ASP A 248 22.14 1.75 4.84
N GLN A 249 22.52 2.99 4.49
CA GLN A 249 21.68 4.01 3.90
C GLN A 249 21.72 4.02 2.36
N SER A 250 22.38 3.06 1.74
CA SER A 250 22.49 2.97 0.29
C SER A 250 21.11 2.80 -0.36
N PRO A 251 20.85 3.43 -1.49
CA PRO A 251 19.59 3.22 -2.22
C PRO A 251 19.63 1.88 -2.96
N TYR A 252 18.59 1.10 -2.77
CA TYR A 252 18.39 -0.17 -3.45
C TYR A 252 17.06 -0.15 -4.19
N ILE A 253 17.11 0.05 -5.50
CA ILE A 253 15.94 -0.06 -6.38
C ILE A 253 16.26 -1.08 -7.46
N PHE A 254 15.38 -2.04 -7.63
CA PHE A 254 15.50 -3.12 -8.61
C PHE A 254 14.35 -3.09 -9.60
N ARG A 255 14.60 -3.58 -10.79
CA ARG A 255 13.59 -3.80 -11.82
C ARG A 255 13.77 -5.18 -12.45
N THR A 256 12.69 -5.91 -12.61
CA THR A 256 12.60 -7.09 -13.47
C THR A 256 11.74 -6.80 -14.70
N ARG A 257 11.85 -7.64 -15.74
CA ARG A 257 11.00 -7.64 -16.95
C ARG A 257 10.57 -9.05 -17.37
N ASP A 258 10.91 -10.04 -16.60
CA ASP A 258 10.80 -11.47 -16.90
C ASP A 258 10.30 -12.27 -15.72
N TYR A 259 9.31 -11.70 -14.98
CA TYR A 259 8.72 -12.33 -13.80
C TYR A 259 9.73 -12.64 -12.70
N GLY A 260 10.77 -11.82 -12.56
CA GLY A 260 11.79 -11.99 -11.52
C GLY A 260 12.86 -13.04 -11.84
N ALA A 261 12.90 -13.60 -13.06
CA ALA A 261 13.98 -14.48 -13.48
C ALA A 261 15.31 -13.74 -13.46
N THR A 262 15.30 -12.46 -13.87
CA THR A 262 16.44 -11.56 -13.72
C THR A 262 16.03 -10.21 -13.13
N TRP A 263 16.95 -9.60 -12.38
CA TRP A 263 16.77 -8.28 -11.80
C TRP A 263 17.94 -7.35 -12.11
N ALA A 264 17.62 -6.13 -12.50
CA ALA A 264 18.60 -5.07 -12.66
C ALA A 264 18.50 -4.09 -11.49
N LYS A 265 19.61 -3.88 -10.74
CA LYS A 265 19.71 -2.77 -9.79
C LYS A 265 19.80 -1.46 -10.59
N ILE A 266 18.81 -0.56 -10.40
CA ILE A 266 18.72 0.69 -11.16
C ILE A 266 19.05 1.92 -10.31
N SER A 267 19.28 1.75 -9.00
CA SER A 267 19.79 2.80 -8.11
C SER A 267 21.31 2.79 -8.08
N GLY A 268 21.94 3.95 -7.93
CA GLY A 268 23.40 4.08 -7.80
C GLY A 268 24.19 3.90 -9.11
N ALA A 269 23.53 3.77 -10.26
CA ALA A 269 24.22 3.97 -11.53
C ALA A 269 24.80 5.38 -11.54
N LYS A 270 26.12 5.51 -11.79
CA LYS A 270 26.81 6.82 -11.92
C LYS A 270 25.88 7.76 -12.69
N ARG A 271 25.76 9.01 -12.24
CA ARG A 271 25.05 10.10 -12.93
C ARG A 271 25.52 10.22 -14.41
N GLY A 272 25.17 9.23 -15.21
CA GLY A 272 25.04 9.42 -16.63
C GLY A 272 23.85 10.34 -16.76
N LYS A 273 24.06 11.52 -17.40
CA LYS A 273 23.04 12.53 -17.65
C LYS A 273 21.68 11.87 -17.78
N LEU A 274 20.77 12.14 -16.82
CA LEU A 274 19.36 11.92 -17.09
C LEU A 274 19.10 12.61 -18.41
N ARG A 275 18.99 11.84 -19.49
CA ARG A 275 18.31 12.33 -20.67
C ARG A 275 16.90 12.62 -20.18
N THR A 276 16.64 13.86 -19.89
CA THR A 276 15.29 14.39 -19.88
C THR A 276 14.75 14.13 -21.28
N SER A 277 14.26 12.91 -21.51
CA SER A 277 13.32 12.70 -22.59
C SER A 277 12.21 13.69 -22.25
N LYS A 278 12.09 14.71 -23.07
CA LYS A 278 11.08 15.74 -22.99
C LYS A 278 9.72 15.05 -22.78
N LEU A 279 9.28 14.90 -21.55
CA LEU A 279 7.88 14.81 -21.24
C LEU A 279 7.31 16.17 -21.61
N ARG A 280 6.96 16.31 -22.89
CA ARG A 280 6.02 17.36 -23.27
C ARG A 280 4.70 16.96 -22.61
N PRO A 281 4.14 17.76 -21.71
CA PRO A 281 2.73 17.60 -21.41
C PRO A 281 2.02 17.81 -22.75
N ALA A 282 1.22 16.83 -23.14
CA ALA A 282 0.25 17.02 -24.22
C ALA A 282 -0.79 18.01 -23.70
N LEU A 283 -0.51 19.28 -23.83
CA LEU A 283 -1.54 20.31 -23.81
C LEU A 283 -2.40 20.07 -25.05
N SER A 284 -3.55 19.41 -24.85
CA SER A 284 -4.60 19.41 -25.84
C SER A 284 -5.07 20.84 -26.00
N THR A 285 -4.60 21.51 -27.03
CA THR A 285 -5.21 22.73 -27.52
C THR A 285 -6.55 22.35 -28.12
N SER A 286 -7.62 22.54 -27.38
CA SER A 286 -8.96 22.59 -27.95
C SER A 286 -9.02 23.77 -28.90
N PRO A 287 -9.53 23.62 -30.13
CA PRO A 287 -9.70 24.74 -31.04
C PRO A 287 -10.77 25.67 -30.48
N THR A 288 -10.39 26.90 -30.18
CA THR A 288 -11.31 27.99 -29.89
C THR A 288 -12.21 28.19 -31.13
N ARG A 289 -13.48 27.86 -31.01
CA ARG A 289 -14.50 28.30 -31.98
C ARG A 289 -14.60 29.82 -31.87
N ASN A 290 -14.19 30.51 -32.88
CA ASN A 290 -14.56 31.92 -33.13
C ASN A 290 -16.07 32.02 -33.22
N MET A 291 -16.69 32.75 -32.33
CA MET A 291 -18.02 33.31 -32.54
C MET A 291 -17.84 34.78 -32.96
N PRO A 292 -18.36 35.20 -34.06
CA PRO A 292 -18.37 36.62 -34.45
C PRO A 292 -19.58 37.34 -33.84
N GLY A 293 -19.33 38.51 -33.29
CA GLY A 293 -20.26 39.65 -33.32
C GLY A 293 -21.31 39.72 -32.23
N LEU A 294 -21.12 40.68 -31.34
CA LEU A 294 -22.11 41.71 -31.04
C LEU A 294 -21.45 42.75 -30.11
N MET A 295 -20.90 43.77 -30.75
CA MET A 295 -20.68 45.05 -30.07
C MET A 295 -21.96 45.87 -30.15
N SER A 296 -22.37 46.45 -29.03
CA SER A 296 -23.08 47.72 -29.00
C SER A 296 -22.77 48.48 -27.70
N PRO A 297 -22.43 49.72 -27.76
CA PRO A 297 -22.04 50.54 -26.60
C PRO A 297 -23.27 51.12 -25.92
N ILE A 298 -23.25 51.09 -24.58
CA ILE A 298 -24.21 51.89 -23.79
C ILE A 298 -23.45 53.05 -23.18
N THR A 299 -23.80 54.24 -23.65
CA THR A 299 -23.46 55.54 -23.13
C THR A 299 -24.22 55.83 -21.83
N SER A 300 -23.50 56.41 -20.88
CA SER A 300 -24.08 57.00 -19.64
C SER A 300 -24.86 58.30 -19.95
N PRO A 301 -25.73 58.72 -19.02
CA PRO A 301 -25.38 59.84 -18.14
C PRO A 301 -25.27 59.47 -16.64
#